data_a3b556b6ca293c3ad31f46485e65d603
#
_entry.id   a3b556b6ca293c3ad31f46485e65d603
#
_cell.length_a   1.000
_cell.length_b   1.000
_cell.length_c   1.000
_cell.angle_alpha   90.00
_cell.angle_beta   90.00
_cell.angle_gamma   90.00
#
_symmetry.space_group_name_H-M   'P 1'
#
loop_
_entity.id
_entity.type
_entity.pdbx_description
1 polymer ?
#
loop_
_entity_poly.entity_id
_entity_poly.type
_entity_poly.pdbx_seq_one_letter_code
_entity_poly.pdbx_strand_id
1 'polypeptide(L)'
;LAHKLGKLSQCEDYNLFLCNSGAEANENALKMASFATGKSKVIAFEKGFHGRTSAAVAATDNTKINAPLNSQHEVVFLPLNDIASLEKELSKKDVAAVIIEGIQGVGGLNEGSTVFFKSLEKLCRQYGAILILDEIQCGYGRSGKFFSFQHHGIHPDIISMAKGMGN
;
A
#
# COMPACT_ATOMS: atom_id res chain seq x y z
N LEU A 1 15.45 -17.10 0.24
CA LEU A 1 14.12 -16.52 -0.05
C LEU A 1 14.27 -15.09 -0.57
N ALA A 2 14.89 -14.15 0.19
CA ALA A 2 15.03 -12.74 -0.17
C ALA A 2 15.59 -12.52 -1.58
N HIS A 3 16.72 -13.14 -1.91
CA HIS A 3 17.34 -13.02 -3.23
C HIS A 3 16.41 -13.47 -4.39
N LYS A 4 15.63 -14.55 -4.20
CA LYS A 4 14.66 -15.01 -5.21
C LYS A 4 13.50 -14.04 -5.36
N LEU A 5 13.01 -13.51 -4.24
CA LEU A 5 11.95 -12.49 -4.26
C LEU A 5 12.43 -11.21 -4.94
N GLY A 6 13.62 -10.72 -4.60
CA GLY A 6 14.23 -9.54 -5.21
C GLY A 6 14.31 -9.67 -6.73
N LYS A 7 14.82 -10.80 -7.23
CA LYS A 7 14.88 -11.07 -8.68
C LYS A 7 13.51 -11.07 -9.37
N LEU A 8 12.52 -11.74 -8.77
CA LEU A 8 11.19 -11.86 -9.36
C LEU A 8 10.42 -10.54 -9.34
N SER A 9 10.61 -9.74 -8.29
CA SER A 9 10.00 -8.43 -8.13
C SER A 9 10.72 -7.30 -8.88
N GLN A 10 11.98 -7.54 -9.31
CA GLN A 10 12.91 -6.52 -9.81
C GLN A 10 13.29 -5.47 -8.75
N CYS A 11 13.31 -5.89 -7.47
CA CYS A 11 13.68 -5.09 -6.31
C CYS A 11 14.81 -5.81 -5.54
N GLU A 12 15.94 -6.04 -6.19
CA GLU A 12 17.04 -6.85 -5.65
C GLU A 12 17.77 -6.16 -4.48
N ASP A 13 17.63 -4.86 -4.36
CA ASP A 13 18.17 -4.01 -3.28
C ASP A 13 17.25 -3.91 -2.04
N TYR A 14 16.07 -4.52 -2.09
CA TYR A 14 15.14 -4.48 -0.95
C TYR A 14 15.50 -5.51 0.12
N ASN A 15 15.26 -5.12 1.37
CA ASN A 15 15.37 -6.03 2.51
C ASN A 15 14.06 -6.77 2.76
N LEU A 16 14.15 -8.02 3.23
CA LEU A 16 12.99 -8.83 3.58
C LEU A 16 12.78 -8.82 5.10
N PHE A 17 11.56 -8.47 5.51
CA PHE A 17 11.09 -8.58 6.89
C PHE A 17 9.95 -9.60 6.94
N LEU A 18 10.08 -10.63 7.80
CA LEU A 18 9.10 -11.70 7.94
C LEU A 18 8.16 -11.44 9.12
N CYS A 19 6.87 -11.67 8.91
CA CYS A 19 5.80 -11.62 9.89
C CYS A 19 4.79 -12.76 9.64
N ASN A 20 3.70 -12.84 10.41
CA ASN A 20 2.83 -14.03 10.39
C ASN A 20 1.62 -13.89 9.47
N SER A 21 1.24 -12.68 9.07
CA SER A 21 0.03 -12.44 8.27
C SER A 21 0.14 -11.21 7.38
N GLY A 22 -0.75 -11.11 6.38
CA GLY A 22 -0.83 -9.92 5.55
C GLY A 22 -1.22 -8.66 6.34
N ALA A 23 -2.11 -8.78 7.32
CA ALA A 23 -2.46 -7.65 8.17
C ALA A 23 -1.25 -7.15 8.98
N GLU A 24 -0.44 -8.07 9.54
CA GLU A 24 0.81 -7.70 10.21
C GLU A 24 1.84 -7.11 9.24
N ALA A 25 1.91 -7.59 7.99
CA ALA A 25 2.78 -7.01 6.98
C ALA A 25 2.41 -5.54 6.72
N ASN A 26 1.13 -5.24 6.52
CA ASN A 26 0.65 -3.87 6.35
C ASN A 26 0.84 -3.02 7.61
N GLU A 27 0.57 -3.58 8.80
CA GLU A 27 0.80 -2.91 10.08
C GLU A 27 2.26 -2.47 10.23
N ASN A 28 3.20 -3.37 9.94
CA ASN A 28 4.62 -3.06 9.99
C ASN A 28 5.06 -2.10 8.88
N ALA A 29 4.51 -2.21 7.67
CA ALA A 29 4.78 -1.28 6.58
C ALA A 29 4.39 0.17 6.95
N LEU A 30 3.18 0.36 7.48
CA LEU A 30 2.70 1.66 7.95
C LEU A 30 3.56 2.21 9.10
N LYS A 31 3.95 1.35 10.05
CA LYS A 31 4.83 1.71 11.17
C LYS A 31 6.23 2.10 10.69
N MET A 32 6.82 1.36 9.75
CA MET A 32 8.12 1.70 9.17
C MET A 32 8.06 3.04 8.43
N ALA A 33 7.00 3.28 7.66
CA ALA A 33 6.81 4.55 6.96
C ALA A 33 6.70 5.73 7.94
N SER A 34 5.98 5.54 9.05
CA SER A 34 5.87 6.56 10.09
C SER A 34 7.21 6.85 10.76
N PHE A 35 8.02 5.82 11.07
CA PHE A 35 9.38 6.02 11.59
C PHE A 35 10.29 6.76 10.59
N ALA A 36 10.25 6.37 9.33
CA ALA A 36 11.11 6.95 8.29
C ALA A 36 10.80 8.43 8.01
N THR A 37 9.53 8.82 8.13
CA THR A 37 9.08 10.17 7.79
C THR A 37 8.88 11.09 9.00
N GLY A 38 8.75 10.52 10.21
CA GLY A 38 8.37 11.26 11.42
C GLY A 38 6.91 11.75 11.42
N LYS A 39 6.06 11.19 10.54
CA LYS A 39 4.66 11.60 10.33
C LYS A 39 3.70 10.48 10.71
N SER A 40 2.40 10.76 10.81
CA SER A 40 1.37 9.78 11.21
C SER A 40 0.22 9.59 10.22
N LYS A 41 -0.06 10.60 9.40
CA LYS A 41 -1.18 10.56 8.46
C LYS A 41 -0.94 9.55 7.34
N VAL A 42 -1.97 8.77 7.02
CA VAL A 42 -1.96 7.79 5.94
C VAL A 42 -3.00 8.16 4.87
N ILE A 43 -2.65 8.04 3.62
CA ILE A 43 -3.62 8.03 2.52
C ILE A 43 -3.89 6.58 2.14
N ALA A 44 -5.17 6.21 2.08
CA ALA A 44 -5.67 4.96 1.52
C ALA A 44 -6.72 5.27 0.44
N PHE A 45 -7.26 4.25 -0.22
CA PHE A 45 -8.21 4.46 -1.30
C PHE A 45 -9.57 3.85 -0.98
N GLU A 46 -10.64 4.51 -1.46
CA GLU A 46 -12.00 4.02 -1.34
C GLU A 46 -12.09 2.56 -1.82
N LYS A 47 -12.87 1.75 -1.12
CA LYS A 47 -13.02 0.30 -1.32
C LYS A 47 -11.74 -0.53 -1.08
N GLY A 48 -10.64 0.07 -0.61
CA GLY A 48 -9.41 -0.62 -0.26
C GLY A 48 -9.59 -1.52 0.96
N PHE A 49 -8.85 -2.64 0.98
CA PHE A 49 -8.81 -3.57 2.12
C PHE A 49 -7.38 -3.95 2.45
N HIS A 50 -6.92 -3.60 3.65
CA HIS A 50 -5.53 -3.82 4.06
C HIS A 50 -5.36 -4.72 5.29
N GLY A 51 -6.44 -5.14 5.91
CA GLY A 51 -6.40 -6.05 7.05
C GLY A 51 -7.35 -5.68 8.18
N ARG A 52 -7.19 -6.36 9.33
CA ARG A 52 -8.05 -6.21 10.51
C ARG A 52 -7.27 -5.94 11.80
N THR A 53 -5.95 -5.74 11.74
CA THR A 53 -5.14 -5.22 12.85
C THR A 53 -5.32 -3.69 12.94
N SER A 54 -4.76 -3.04 13.96
CA SER A 54 -5.12 -1.68 14.34
C SER A 54 -4.98 -0.64 13.20
N ALA A 55 -3.77 -0.42 12.69
CA ALA A 55 -3.57 0.55 11.60
C ALA A 55 -4.06 0.01 10.25
N ALA A 56 -3.94 -1.31 10.00
CA ALA A 56 -4.40 -1.92 8.77
C ALA A 56 -5.93 -1.84 8.61
N VAL A 57 -6.72 -2.01 9.71
CA VAL A 57 -8.18 -1.84 9.63
C VAL A 57 -8.57 -0.37 9.50
N ALA A 58 -7.81 0.53 10.12
CA ALA A 58 -8.04 1.97 9.96
C ALA A 58 -7.83 2.42 8.50
N ALA A 59 -6.87 1.81 7.79
CA ALA A 59 -6.63 2.04 6.36
C ALA A 59 -7.57 1.23 5.43
N THR A 60 -8.47 0.41 5.99
CA THR A 60 -9.48 -0.34 5.23
C THR A 60 -10.77 0.46 5.16
N ASP A 61 -11.28 0.69 3.94
CA ASP A 61 -12.54 1.44 3.73
C ASP A 61 -13.76 0.55 4.03
N ASN A 62 -13.96 0.27 5.31
CA ASN A 62 -15.13 -0.48 5.80
C ASN A 62 -15.43 -0.16 7.27
N THR A 63 -16.37 0.75 7.49
CA THR A 63 -16.78 1.18 8.83
C THR A 63 -17.37 0.06 9.70
N LYS A 64 -17.87 -1.03 9.09
CA LYS A 64 -18.47 -2.17 9.83
C LYS A 64 -17.45 -3.01 10.58
N ILE A 65 -16.17 -2.94 10.21
CA ILE A 65 -15.10 -3.72 10.85
C ILE A 65 -14.09 -2.83 11.60
N ASN A 66 -14.25 -1.51 11.53
CA ASN A 66 -13.41 -0.54 12.22
C ASN A 66 -14.03 -0.22 13.59
N ALA A 67 -13.45 -0.77 14.66
CA ALA A 67 -13.94 -0.55 16.01
C ALA A 67 -13.52 0.84 16.54
N PRO A 68 -14.21 1.41 17.57
CA PRO A 68 -13.78 2.68 18.17
C PRO A 68 -12.32 2.71 18.62
N LEU A 69 -11.77 1.59 19.04
CA LEU A 69 -10.34 1.42 19.39
C LEU A 69 -9.41 1.77 18.22
N ASN A 70 -9.84 1.59 16.98
CA ASN A 70 -9.03 1.80 15.78
C ASN A 70 -9.15 3.23 15.21
N SER A 71 -10.08 4.04 15.73
CA SER A 71 -10.39 5.39 15.22
C SER A 71 -9.33 6.46 15.51
N GLN A 72 -8.26 6.09 16.23
CA GLN A 72 -7.18 7.01 16.58
C GLN A 72 -6.16 7.23 15.46
N HIS A 73 -6.21 6.43 14.42
CA HIS A 73 -5.32 6.57 13.26
C HIS A 73 -5.87 7.62 12.28
N GLU A 74 -5.02 8.56 11.89
CA GLU A 74 -5.37 9.58 10.91
C GLU A 74 -5.26 9.01 9.51
N VAL A 75 -6.37 8.61 8.90
CA VAL A 75 -6.44 8.07 7.55
C VAL A 75 -7.38 8.90 6.68
N VAL A 76 -6.91 9.24 5.48
CA VAL A 76 -7.70 9.93 4.45
C VAL A 76 -7.94 8.96 3.32
N PHE A 77 -9.22 8.74 2.96
CA PHE A 77 -9.61 7.93 1.82
C PHE A 77 -9.83 8.80 0.58
N LEU A 78 -9.19 8.42 -0.52
CA LEU A 78 -9.30 9.11 -1.80
C LEU A 78 -9.89 8.17 -2.87
N PRO A 79 -10.61 8.70 -3.87
CA PRO A 79 -11.03 7.90 -5.02
C PRO A 79 -9.83 7.42 -5.83
N LEU A 80 -9.90 6.21 -6.41
CA LEU A 80 -8.92 5.77 -7.40
C LEU A 80 -8.92 6.68 -8.62
N ASN A 81 -7.75 6.90 -9.21
CA ASN A 81 -7.54 7.73 -10.40
C ASN A 81 -7.75 9.24 -10.20
N ASP A 82 -8.02 9.72 -8.99
CA ASP A 82 -8.09 11.16 -8.69
C ASP A 82 -6.72 11.72 -8.32
N ILE A 83 -5.94 12.07 -9.34
CA ILE A 83 -4.58 12.63 -9.19
C ILE A 83 -4.64 14.01 -8.51
N ALA A 84 -5.68 14.80 -8.77
CA ALA A 84 -5.79 16.15 -8.22
C ALA A 84 -6.00 16.11 -6.69
N SER A 85 -6.90 15.25 -6.20
CA SER A 85 -7.10 15.05 -4.76
C SER A 85 -5.86 14.47 -4.09
N LEU A 86 -5.16 13.54 -4.74
CA LEU A 86 -3.91 12.97 -4.25
C LEU A 86 -2.83 14.04 -4.08
N GLU A 87 -2.60 14.87 -5.10
CA GLU A 87 -1.61 15.95 -5.05
C GLU A 87 -1.98 17.00 -4.00
N LYS A 88 -3.25 17.38 -3.92
CA LYS A 88 -3.75 18.32 -2.90
C LYS A 88 -3.46 17.82 -1.49
N GLU A 89 -3.69 16.54 -1.22
CA GLU A 89 -3.45 15.96 0.12
C GLU A 89 -1.96 15.85 0.42
N LEU A 90 -1.16 15.31 -0.50
CA LEU A 90 0.29 15.17 -0.34
C LEU A 90 1.02 16.52 -0.21
N SER A 91 0.51 17.59 -0.86
CA SER A 91 1.11 18.94 -0.80
C SER A 91 1.13 19.56 0.60
N LYS A 92 0.30 19.04 1.53
CA LYS A 92 0.31 19.42 2.94
C LYS A 92 1.58 18.96 3.68
N LYS A 93 2.32 18.00 3.12
CA LYS A 93 3.60 17.47 3.62
C LYS A 93 3.53 16.80 5.00
N ASP A 94 2.34 16.40 5.43
CA ASP A 94 2.09 15.73 6.72
C ASP A 94 1.79 14.23 6.58
N VAL A 95 1.79 13.70 5.34
CA VAL A 95 1.51 12.29 5.03
C VAL A 95 2.75 11.44 5.24
N ALA A 96 2.63 10.39 6.06
CA ALA A 96 3.66 9.36 6.28
C ALA A 96 3.72 8.36 5.13
N ALA A 97 2.56 7.85 4.75
CA ALA A 97 2.45 6.79 3.76
C ALA A 97 1.21 6.94 2.87
N VAL A 98 1.34 6.43 1.65
CA VAL A 98 0.20 6.10 0.79
C VAL A 98 0.20 4.59 0.62
N ILE A 99 -0.90 3.92 1.01
CA ILE A 99 -1.07 2.47 0.85
C ILE A 99 -2.12 2.18 -0.21
N ILE A 100 -1.81 1.26 -1.12
CA ILE A 100 -2.68 0.92 -2.25
C ILE A 100 -2.51 -0.54 -2.68
N GLU A 101 -3.61 -1.20 -3.05
CA GLU A 101 -3.59 -2.46 -3.79
C GLU A 101 -3.38 -2.17 -5.28
N GLY A 102 -2.58 -2.97 -5.98
CA GLY A 102 -2.48 -2.84 -7.44
C GLY A 102 -3.81 -3.16 -8.13
N ILE A 103 -4.55 -4.13 -7.56
CA ILE A 103 -5.94 -4.46 -7.91
C ILE A 103 -6.68 -4.68 -6.59
N GLN A 104 -7.75 -3.93 -6.35
CA GLN A 104 -8.57 -4.03 -5.13
C GLN A 104 -9.37 -5.33 -5.14
N GLY A 105 -8.85 -6.37 -4.50
CA GLY A 105 -9.49 -7.68 -4.54
C GLY A 105 -10.84 -7.72 -3.83
N VAL A 106 -10.91 -7.25 -2.59
CA VAL A 106 -12.15 -7.20 -1.78
C VAL A 106 -13.10 -6.10 -2.28
N GLY A 107 -12.55 -5.01 -2.78
CA GLY A 107 -13.29 -3.84 -3.26
C GLY A 107 -14.05 -4.02 -4.58
N GLY A 108 -13.94 -5.20 -5.23
CA GLY A 108 -14.66 -5.50 -6.47
C GLY A 108 -13.83 -5.40 -7.74
N LEU A 109 -12.54 -5.72 -7.66
CA LEU A 109 -11.58 -5.75 -8.76
C LEU A 109 -11.37 -4.39 -9.45
N ASN A 110 -11.41 -3.31 -8.67
CA ASN A 110 -11.07 -1.99 -9.21
C ASN A 110 -9.54 -1.85 -9.30
N GLU A 111 -9.06 -1.14 -10.32
CA GLU A 111 -7.64 -0.84 -10.48
C GLU A 111 -7.40 0.63 -10.86
N GLY A 112 -6.23 1.12 -10.49
CA GLY A 112 -5.74 2.41 -10.97
C GLY A 112 -5.14 2.31 -12.37
N SER A 113 -5.27 3.35 -13.16
CA SER A 113 -4.60 3.43 -14.46
C SER A 113 -3.07 3.53 -14.31
N THR A 114 -2.32 3.14 -15.34
CA THR A 114 -0.86 3.32 -15.35
C THR A 114 -0.45 4.78 -15.16
N VAL A 115 -1.22 5.72 -15.70
CA VAL A 115 -0.99 7.15 -15.50
C VAL A 115 -1.13 7.54 -14.03
N PHE A 116 -2.15 7.00 -13.36
CA PHE A 116 -2.37 7.23 -11.94
C PHE A 116 -1.22 6.66 -11.10
N PHE A 117 -0.83 5.40 -11.31
CA PHE A 117 0.27 4.79 -10.55
C PHE A 117 1.61 5.51 -10.74
N LYS A 118 1.94 5.96 -11.96
CA LYS A 118 3.14 6.77 -12.20
C LYS A 118 3.08 8.13 -11.52
N SER A 119 1.91 8.77 -11.52
CA SER A 119 1.70 10.03 -10.81
C SER A 119 1.81 9.82 -9.30
N LEU A 120 1.23 8.75 -8.77
CA LEU A 120 1.30 8.37 -7.36
C LEU A 120 2.76 8.22 -6.89
N GLU A 121 3.57 7.43 -7.61
CA GLU A 121 5.00 7.27 -7.31
C GLU A 121 5.74 8.61 -7.32
N LYS A 122 5.54 9.41 -8.38
CA LYS A 122 6.16 10.73 -8.51
C LYS A 122 5.79 11.66 -7.36
N LEU A 123 4.51 11.75 -7.02
CA LEU A 123 4.01 12.63 -5.97
C LEU A 123 4.47 12.19 -4.58
N CYS A 124 4.47 10.88 -4.28
CA CYS A 124 5.03 10.36 -3.04
C CYS A 124 6.49 10.79 -2.86
N ARG A 125 7.33 10.61 -3.87
CA ARG A 125 8.73 11.07 -3.85
C ARG A 125 8.85 12.58 -3.68
N GLN A 126 8.04 13.35 -4.40
CA GLN A 126 8.07 14.82 -4.38
C GLN A 126 7.74 15.39 -3.01
N TYR A 127 6.78 14.80 -2.30
CA TYR A 127 6.29 15.30 -1.02
C TYR A 127 6.81 14.53 0.20
N GLY A 128 7.69 13.54 -0.02
CA GLY A 128 8.33 12.77 1.05
C GLY A 128 7.34 11.90 1.83
N ALA A 129 6.45 11.22 1.13
CA ALA A 129 5.60 10.15 1.63
C ALA A 129 6.09 8.79 1.13
N ILE A 130 5.95 7.74 1.93
CA ILE A 130 6.33 6.37 1.58
C ILE A 130 5.22 5.71 0.77
N LEU A 131 5.54 5.16 -0.38
CA LEU A 131 4.62 4.40 -1.21
C LEU A 131 4.64 2.92 -0.81
N ILE A 132 3.50 2.41 -0.31
CA ILE A 132 3.30 1.01 0.09
C ILE A 132 2.38 0.34 -0.93
N LEU A 133 2.88 -0.68 -1.64
CA LEU A 133 2.07 -1.54 -2.48
C LEU A 133 1.64 -2.78 -1.69
N ASP A 134 0.33 -2.93 -1.52
CA ASP A 134 -0.29 -4.12 -0.95
C ASP A 134 -0.46 -5.19 -2.03
N GLU A 135 0.50 -6.10 -2.09
CA GLU A 135 0.51 -7.24 -3.00
C GLU A 135 0.00 -8.54 -2.35
N ILE A 136 -0.65 -8.42 -1.19
CA ILE A 136 -1.14 -9.58 -0.41
C ILE A 136 -2.11 -10.43 -1.22
N GLN A 137 -3.00 -9.81 -1.98
CA GLN A 137 -3.99 -10.50 -2.80
C GLN A 137 -3.64 -10.53 -4.29
N CYS A 138 -3.12 -9.46 -4.84
CA CYS A 138 -2.85 -9.35 -6.28
C CYS A 138 -1.46 -9.84 -6.70
N GLY A 139 -0.56 -10.11 -5.75
CA GLY A 139 0.78 -10.64 -6.02
C GLY A 139 0.85 -12.13 -6.36
N TYR A 140 2.06 -12.62 -6.51
CA TYR A 140 2.39 -14.03 -6.79
C TYR A 140 1.76 -14.58 -8.08
N GLY A 141 1.78 -13.78 -9.15
CA GLY A 141 1.35 -14.20 -10.48
C GLY A 141 -0.16 -14.09 -10.74
N ARG A 142 -0.96 -13.67 -9.75
CA ARG A 142 -2.42 -13.58 -9.89
C ARG A 142 -2.87 -12.60 -10.97
N SER A 143 -2.12 -11.53 -11.19
CA SER A 143 -2.38 -10.52 -12.22
C SER A 143 -1.68 -10.82 -13.58
N GLY A 144 -0.92 -11.93 -13.68
CA GLY A 144 -0.13 -12.26 -14.86
C GLY A 144 1.33 -11.81 -14.80
N LYS A 145 1.71 -10.96 -13.84
CA LYS A 145 3.09 -10.66 -13.45
C LYS A 145 3.33 -11.09 -12.01
N PHE A 146 4.59 -11.21 -11.58
CA PHE A 146 4.90 -11.66 -10.23
C PHE A 146 4.26 -10.75 -9.19
N PHE A 147 4.38 -9.43 -9.35
CA PHE A 147 3.61 -8.44 -8.62
C PHE A 147 2.82 -7.54 -9.56
N SER A 148 1.65 -7.07 -9.12
CA SER A 148 0.74 -6.26 -9.95
C SER A 148 1.34 -4.92 -10.34
N PHE A 149 2.13 -4.27 -9.47
CA PHE A 149 2.77 -2.99 -9.77
C PHE A 149 3.71 -3.04 -10.98
N GLN A 150 4.23 -4.22 -11.34
CA GLN A 150 5.10 -4.40 -12.51
C GLN A 150 4.37 -4.13 -13.83
N HIS A 151 3.02 -4.16 -13.85
CA HIS A 151 2.25 -3.75 -15.04
C HIS A 151 2.39 -2.25 -15.33
N HIS A 152 2.64 -1.47 -14.28
CA HIS A 152 2.70 -0.02 -14.37
C HIS A 152 4.14 0.51 -14.48
N GLY A 153 5.14 -0.33 -14.25
CA GLY A 153 6.55 0.05 -14.29
C GLY A 153 6.91 1.11 -13.24
N ILE A 154 6.38 0.95 -12.02
CA ILE A 154 6.70 1.77 -10.85
C ILE A 154 7.55 0.99 -9.85
N HIS A 155 8.20 1.69 -8.92
CA HIS A 155 8.99 1.12 -7.84
C HIS A 155 8.49 1.65 -6.50
N PRO A 156 7.66 0.88 -5.75
CA PRO A 156 7.20 1.27 -4.43
C PRO A 156 8.35 1.25 -3.42
N ASP A 157 8.22 1.99 -2.31
CA ASP A 157 9.22 1.95 -1.23
C ASP A 157 9.08 0.68 -0.38
N ILE A 158 7.85 0.19 -0.20
CA ILE A 158 7.54 -1.02 0.57
C ILE A 158 6.53 -1.88 -0.20
N ILE A 159 6.74 -3.19 -0.16
CA ILE A 159 5.83 -4.19 -0.73
C ILE A 159 5.38 -5.13 0.39
N SER A 160 4.08 -5.17 0.70
CA SER A 160 3.53 -6.14 1.63
C SER A 160 3.03 -7.39 0.90
N MET A 161 3.30 -8.56 1.48
CA MET A 161 3.08 -9.87 0.84
C MET A 161 2.46 -10.86 1.83
N ALA A 162 1.61 -11.74 1.33
CA ALA A 162 1.09 -12.89 2.06
C ALA A 162 0.37 -13.87 1.11
N LYS A 163 -0.63 -14.59 1.56
CA LYS A 163 -1.47 -15.51 0.77
C LYS A 163 -0.66 -16.39 -0.18
N GLY A 164 -0.54 -16.04 -1.46
CA GLY A 164 0.21 -16.77 -2.46
C GLY A 164 1.69 -17.02 -2.13
N MET A 165 2.26 -16.34 -1.14
CA MET A 165 3.61 -16.58 -0.63
C MET A 165 3.73 -17.94 0.07
N GLY A 166 2.68 -18.37 0.75
CA GLY A 166 2.67 -19.60 1.55
C GLY A 166 2.06 -20.82 0.85
N ASN A 167 1.61 -20.68 -0.37
CA ASN A 167 0.93 -21.65 -1.25
C ASN A 167 -0.59 -21.47 -1.27
#